data_db499ba2e4966d084af24ad81d3b8fda
#
_entry.id   db499ba2e4966d084af24ad81d3b8fda
#
_cell.length_a   1.000
_cell.length_b   1.000
_cell.length_c   1.000
_cell.angle_alpha   90.00
_cell.angle_beta   90.00
_cell.angle_gamma   90.00
#
_symmetry.space_group_name_H-M   'P 1'
#
loop_
_entity.id
_entity.type
_entity.pdbx_description
1 polymer ?
#
loop_
_entity_poly.entity_id
_entity_poly.type
_entity_poly.pdbx_seq_one_letter_code
_entity_poly.pdbx_strand_id
1 'polypeptide(L)'
;MNKPKINVVKKIALPKRGDSLDNLAGYPTKFELPLMEDISGKYINTLYAVKDITVDWNAYKDHLAKVKPEFHPHVLFVGHDSSEIENITLMSLGGVLQHMNGKANYALLGHNNINTLNTIIKNKQPEWIGFNLYTGLTDFVFEWIKHYKIERASHILKKNIFDFDTADKALKDMVREAKGPIYEGDQVLYAPIIIGGHFNNYSFDESFVRGGDYVVRGKGINILRDILLGLFVPGIYHDPMPYANIPRMDREVFYKDMYEFSDKTKGYVFSK
;
A
#
# COMPACT_ATOMS: atom_id res chain seq x y z
N MET A 1 29.11 -8.27 27.40
CA MET A 1 28.18 -7.92 26.31
C MET A 1 28.02 -9.14 25.40
N ASN A 2 26.90 -9.85 25.51
CA ASN A 2 26.60 -10.99 24.66
C ASN A 2 26.16 -10.47 23.29
N LYS A 3 26.94 -10.78 22.24
CA LYS A 3 26.52 -10.54 20.87
C LYS A 3 25.25 -11.33 20.57
N PRO A 4 24.22 -10.73 19.97
CA PRO A 4 23.02 -11.48 19.59
C PRO A 4 23.44 -12.60 18.63
N LYS A 5 22.98 -13.82 18.90
CA LYS A 5 23.13 -14.94 17.96
C LYS A 5 22.24 -14.66 16.76
N ILE A 6 22.85 -14.28 15.64
CA ILE A 6 22.15 -14.22 14.36
C ILE A 6 21.80 -15.66 14.00
N ASN A 7 20.55 -16.03 14.09
CA ASN A 7 20.05 -17.28 13.52
C ASN A 7 20.13 -17.13 12.00
N VAL A 8 21.19 -17.69 11.42
CA VAL A 8 21.34 -17.78 9.97
C VAL A 8 20.20 -18.67 9.47
N VAL A 9 19.14 -18.07 8.97
CA VAL A 9 18.14 -18.78 8.19
C VAL A 9 18.86 -19.51 7.07
N LYS A 10 18.64 -20.82 6.92
CA LYS A 10 19.21 -21.63 5.86
C LYS A 10 19.12 -20.85 4.54
N LYS A 11 20.26 -20.65 3.87
CA LYS A 11 20.31 -20.05 2.55
C LYS A 11 19.38 -20.84 1.63
N ILE A 12 18.20 -20.32 1.38
CA ILE A 12 17.34 -20.87 0.35
C ILE A 12 17.99 -20.44 -0.95
N ALA A 13 18.41 -21.42 -1.75
CA ALA A 13 19.01 -21.14 -3.05
C ALA A 13 17.96 -20.41 -3.89
N LEU A 14 18.26 -19.18 -4.29
CA LEU A 14 17.41 -18.48 -5.27
C LEU A 14 17.45 -19.25 -6.58
N PRO A 15 16.32 -19.34 -7.32
CA PRO A 15 16.29 -20.00 -8.61
C PRO A 15 17.33 -19.35 -9.53
N LYS A 16 18.09 -20.18 -10.25
CA LYS A 16 19.05 -19.70 -11.21
C LYS A 16 18.32 -19.06 -12.40
N ARG A 17 18.95 -18.06 -13.01
CA ARG A 17 18.42 -17.42 -14.22
C ARG A 17 18.22 -18.49 -15.30
N GLY A 18 17.00 -18.78 -15.68
CA GLY A 18 16.64 -19.81 -16.66
C GLY A 18 15.82 -20.98 -16.11
N ASP A 19 15.60 -21.05 -14.79
CA ASP A 19 14.67 -22.05 -14.26
C ASP A 19 13.25 -21.74 -14.74
N SER A 20 12.54 -22.75 -15.23
CA SER A 20 11.14 -22.60 -15.63
C SER A 20 10.28 -22.31 -14.41
N LEU A 21 9.16 -21.60 -14.60
CA LEU A 21 8.19 -21.29 -13.54
C LEU A 21 7.66 -22.56 -12.86
N ASP A 22 7.65 -23.68 -13.58
CA ASP A 22 7.19 -24.98 -13.08
C ASP A 22 8.12 -25.53 -11.96
N ASN A 23 9.41 -25.16 -12.00
CA ASN A 23 10.37 -25.54 -10.95
C ASN A 23 10.21 -24.75 -9.66
N LEU A 24 9.39 -23.71 -9.64
CA LEU A 24 9.08 -22.93 -8.46
C LEU A 24 7.97 -23.57 -7.58
N ALA A 25 7.34 -24.66 -8.04
CA ALA A 25 6.26 -25.34 -7.34
C ALA A 25 6.62 -25.86 -5.93
N GLY A 26 7.92 -26.01 -5.63
CA GLY A 26 8.42 -26.42 -4.31
C GLY A 26 8.81 -25.28 -3.35
N TYR A 27 8.75 -24.04 -3.77
CA TYR A 27 9.12 -22.92 -2.92
C TYR A 27 7.99 -22.55 -1.95
N PRO A 28 8.29 -22.15 -0.72
CA PRO A 28 7.26 -21.67 0.19
C PRO A 28 6.58 -20.42 -0.40
N THR A 29 5.28 -20.33 -0.22
CA THR A 29 4.47 -19.20 -0.69
C THR A 29 4.77 -17.89 0.04
N LYS A 30 5.46 -17.99 1.18
CA LYS A 30 5.90 -16.83 1.98
C LYS A 30 7.32 -17.06 2.46
N PHE A 31 8.13 -16.01 2.38
CA PHE A 31 9.41 -15.91 3.05
C PHE A 31 9.28 -14.90 4.17
N GLU A 32 9.52 -15.33 5.39
CA GLU A 32 9.67 -14.43 6.51
C GLU A 32 11.15 -14.15 6.71
N LEU A 33 11.55 -12.90 6.55
CA LEU A 33 12.84 -12.46 7.05
C LEU A 33 12.72 -12.14 8.53
N PRO A 34 13.76 -12.44 9.33
CA PRO A 34 13.74 -12.11 10.74
C PRO A 34 13.51 -10.61 10.95
N LEU A 35 12.80 -10.27 12.01
CA LEU A 35 12.66 -8.90 12.46
C LEU A 35 14.05 -8.26 12.59
N MET A 36 14.24 -7.14 11.94
CA MET A 36 15.45 -6.32 12.08
C MET A 36 15.15 -5.18 13.05
N GLU A 37 16.04 -5.02 14.01
CA GLU A 37 16.02 -3.87 14.90
C GLU A 37 16.74 -2.71 14.22
N ASP A 38 16.08 -1.57 14.07
CA ASP A 38 16.69 -0.38 13.52
C ASP A 38 17.68 0.27 14.50
N ILE A 39 18.37 1.31 14.05
CA ILE A 39 19.37 2.03 14.84
C ILE A 39 18.77 2.67 16.11
N SER A 40 17.46 2.88 16.15
CA SER A 40 16.73 3.44 17.30
C SER A 40 16.12 2.36 18.22
N GLY A 41 16.36 1.08 17.95
CA GLY A 41 15.77 -0.05 18.69
C GLY A 41 14.33 -0.36 18.30
N LYS A 42 13.83 0.23 17.21
CA LYS A 42 12.51 -0.09 16.65
C LYS A 42 12.61 -1.30 15.72
N TYR A 43 11.65 -2.20 15.81
CA TYR A 43 11.56 -3.33 14.89
C TYR A 43 11.11 -2.86 13.52
N ILE A 44 12.00 -2.95 12.54
CA ILE A 44 11.71 -2.55 11.14
C ILE A 44 10.88 -3.60 10.42
N ASN A 45 10.75 -4.79 10.97
CA ASN A 45 9.84 -5.80 10.45
C ASN A 45 10.36 -6.96 9.65
N THR A 46 9.42 -7.82 9.45
CA THR A 46 9.45 -8.97 8.60
C THR A 46 9.24 -8.56 7.15
N LEU A 47 10.19 -8.85 6.30
CA LEU A 47 10.04 -8.72 4.85
C LEU A 47 9.45 -10.02 4.31
N TYR A 48 8.29 -9.92 3.66
CA TYR A 48 7.65 -11.07 3.01
C TYR A 48 7.86 -11.03 1.50
N ALA A 49 8.24 -12.16 0.93
CA ALA A 49 8.17 -12.40 -0.50
C ALA A 49 6.94 -13.28 -0.79
N VAL A 50 6.01 -12.79 -1.56
CA VAL A 50 4.80 -13.52 -1.94
C VAL A 50 5.02 -14.23 -3.27
N LYS A 51 4.71 -15.51 -3.31
CA LYS A 51 5.00 -16.38 -4.44
C LYS A 51 3.87 -16.47 -5.49
N ASP A 52 2.68 -15.99 -5.21
CA ASP A 52 1.54 -16.16 -6.11
C ASP A 52 1.80 -15.49 -7.47
N ILE A 53 2.33 -16.27 -8.39
CA ILE A 53 2.90 -15.75 -9.65
C ILE A 53 1.83 -15.65 -10.74
N THR A 54 0.80 -16.49 -10.67
CA THR A 54 -0.25 -16.52 -11.67
C THR A 54 -1.63 -16.54 -11.01
N VAL A 55 -2.35 -15.43 -11.13
CA VAL A 55 -3.74 -15.32 -10.70
C VAL A 55 -4.62 -15.23 -11.95
N ASP A 56 -5.55 -16.14 -12.12
CA ASP A 56 -6.67 -15.90 -13.01
C ASP A 56 -7.61 -14.92 -12.34
N TRP A 57 -7.46 -13.66 -12.68
CA TRP A 57 -8.19 -12.57 -12.03
C TRP A 57 -9.70 -12.65 -12.21
N ASN A 58 -10.19 -13.22 -13.31
CA ASN A 58 -11.62 -13.40 -13.53
C ASN A 58 -12.17 -14.51 -12.64
N ALA A 59 -11.52 -15.66 -12.63
CA ALA A 59 -11.89 -16.76 -11.74
C ALA A 59 -11.76 -16.36 -10.27
N TYR A 60 -10.75 -15.55 -9.92
CA TYR A 60 -10.57 -14.99 -8.58
C TYR A 60 -11.74 -14.09 -8.17
N LYS A 61 -12.19 -13.18 -9.05
CA LYS A 61 -13.34 -12.30 -8.82
C LYS A 61 -14.61 -13.11 -8.55
N ASP A 62 -14.88 -14.10 -9.40
CA ASP A 62 -16.06 -14.94 -9.27
C ASP A 62 -16.03 -15.77 -7.97
N HIS A 63 -14.86 -16.27 -7.60
CA HIS A 63 -14.67 -16.99 -6.34
C HIS A 63 -14.89 -16.07 -5.14
N LEU A 64 -14.27 -14.89 -5.14
CA LEU A 64 -14.37 -13.92 -4.04
C LEU A 64 -15.82 -13.47 -3.81
N ALA A 65 -16.56 -13.22 -4.88
CA ALA A 65 -17.97 -12.86 -4.82
C ALA A 65 -18.84 -13.94 -4.16
N LYS A 66 -18.43 -15.21 -4.26
CA LYS A 66 -19.15 -16.33 -3.63
C LYS A 66 -18.78 -16.51 -2.15
N VAL A 67 -17.48 -16.37 -1.82
CA VAL A 67 -16.99 -16.67 -0.45
C VAL A 67 -17.03 -15.48 0.49
N LYS A 68 -16.97 -14.26 -0.05
CA LYS A 68 -17.00 -13.00 0.69
C LYS A 68 -17.86 -11.95 -0.04
N PRO A 69 -19.17 -12.14 -0.21
CA PRO A 69 -20.02 -11.24 -0.99
C PRO A 69 -20.04 -9.80 -0.48
N GLU A 70 -19.85 -9.59 0.83
CA GLU A 70 -19.83 -8.25 1.46
C GLU A 70 -18.44 -7.57 1.41
N PHE A 71 -17.47 -8.19 0.75
CA PHE A 71 -16.12 -7.64 0.69
C PHE A 71 -15.97 -6.69 -0.50
N HIS A 72 -15.99 -5.39 -0.22
CA HIS A 72 -15.90 -4.32 -1.21
C HIS A 72 -14.86 -3.26 -0.80
N PRO A 73 -13.56 -3.56 -0.78
CA PRO A 73 -12.55 -2.66 -0.27
C PRO A 73 -12.52 -1.35 -1.08
N HIS A 74 -12.41 -0.23 -0.38
CA HIS A 74 -12.32 1.09 -0.99
C HIS A 74 -10.95 1.72 -0.73
N VAL A 75 -10.17 1.95 -1.80
CA VAL A 75 -8.82 2.51 -1.72
C VAL A 75 -8.74 3.85 -2.46
N LEU A 76 -8.18 4.86 -1.80
CA LEU A 76 -7.72 6.08 -2.44
C LEU A 76 -6.25 5.94 -2.81
N PHE A 77 -5.95 5.89 -4.08
CA PHE A 77 -4.59 5.91 -4.59
C PHE A 77 -4.11 7.34 -4.81
N VAL A 78 -2.97 7.66 -4.22
CA VAL A 78 -2.32 8.96 -4.30
C VAL A 78 -1.00 8.83 -5.04
N GLY A 79 -0.85 9.59 -6.11
CA GLY A 79 0.36 9.62 -6.92
C GLY A 79 0.85 11.04 -7.15
N HIS A 80 2.00 11.14 -7.81
CA HIS A 80 2.57 12.41 -8.23
C HIS A 80 1.85 12.92 -9.47
N ASP A 81 1.53 14.22 -9.48
CA ASP A 81 1.07 14.93 -10.66
C ASP A 81 2.27 15.17 -11.59
N SER A 82 2.57 14.18 -12.42
CA SER A 82 3.46 14.35 -13.56
C SER A 82 2.59 14.53 -14.80
N SER A 83 2.56 15.73 -15.30
CA SER A 83 1.70 16.16 -16.44
C SER A 83 1.96 15.39 -17.75
N GLU A 84 2.91 14.49 -17.81
CA GLU A 84 3.40 13.89 -19.05
C GLU A 84 3.27 12.37 -19.13
N ILE A 85 2.97 11.67 -18.01
CA ILE A 85 3.01 10.21 -18.00
C ILE A 85 1.78 9.64 -17.30
N GLU A 86 1.05 8.77 -18.02
CA GLU A 86 0.02 7.91 -17.41
C GLU A 86 0.57 7.18 -16.18
N ASN A 87 -0.10 7.24 -15.06
CA ASN A 87 0.31 6.50 -13.88
C ASN A 87 -0.13 5.03 -13.97
N ILE A 88 0.55 4.30 -14.84
CA ILE A 88 0.29 2.88 -15.13
C ILE A 88 0.26 2.05 -13.85
N THR A 89 1.12 2.35 -12.89
CA THR A 89 1.18 1.64 -11.61
C THR A 89 -0.14 1.77 -10.85
N LEU A 90 -0.64 3.00 -10.68
CA LEU A 90 -1.91 3.21 -9.96
C LEU A 90 -3.09 2.58 -10.69
N MET A 91 -3.15 2.70 -12.01
CA MET A 91 -4.21 2.08 -12.80
C MET A 91 -4.18 0.55 -12.71
N SER A 92 -2.99 -0.05 -12.66
CA SER A 92 -2.84 -1.51 -12.48
C SER A 92 -3.32 -1.97 -11.10
N LEU A 93 -3.02 -1.20 -10.05
CA LEU A 93 -3.52 -1.47 -8.70
C LEU A 93 -5.04 -1.29 -8.61
N GLY A 94 -5.59 -0.32 -9.32
CA GLY A 94 -7.05 -0.17 -9.46
C GLY A 94 -7.69 -1.36 -10.16
N GLY A 95 -7.01 -1.93 -11.16
CA GLY A 95 -7.42 -3.17 -11.79
C GLY A 95 -7.51 -4.35 -10.80
N VAL A 96 -6.61 -4.44 -9.83
CA VAL A 96 -6.72 -5.42 -8.73
C VAL A 96 -8.02 -5.23 -7.97
N LEU A 97 -8.35 -3.98 -7.59
CA LEU A 97 -9.58 -3.69 -6.86
C LEU A 97 -10.84 -4.07 -7.64
N GLN A 98 -10.88 -3.82 -8.96
CA GLN A 98 -12.01 -4.23 -9.79
C GLN A 98 -12.24 -5.75 -9.74
N HIS A 99 -11.16 -6.54 -9.66
CA HIS A 99 -11.23 -7.98 -9.51
C HIS A 99 -11.47 -8.45 -8.07
N MET A 100 -11.39 -7.54 -7.11
CA MET A 100 -11.77 -7.75 -5.72
C MET A 100 -13.18 -7.22 -5.39
N ASN A 101 -13.98 -6.84 -6.38
CA ASN A 101 -15.25 -6.14 -6.23
C ASN A 101 -15.11 -4.83 -5.44
N GLY A 102 -13.91 -4.27 -5.39
CA GLY A 102 -13.58 -3.05 -4.65
C GLY A 102 -13.74 -1.79 -5.49
N LYS A 103 -13.54 -0.67 -4.83
CA LYS A 103 -13.60 0.68 -5.40
C LYS A 103 -12.25 1.36 -5.32
N ALA A 104 -11.76 1.88 -6.44
CA ALA A 104 -10.61 2.76 -6.50
C ALA A 104 -11.05 4.21 -6.66
N ASN A 105 -10.37 5.12 -5.98
CA ASN A 105 -10.32 6.54 -6.31
C ASN A 105 -8.87 6.96 -6.49
N TYR A 106 -8.64 8.02 -7.24
CA TYR A 106 -7.30 8.48 -7.57
C TYR A 106 -7.15 9.98 -7.28
N ALA A 107 -6.00 10.35 -6.73
CA ALA A 107 -5.59 11.74 -6.56
C ALA A 107 -4.14 11.89 -7.04
N LEU A 108 -3.88 12.78 -7.98
CA LEU A 108 -2.53 13.16 -8.36
C LEU A 108 -2.19 14.51 -7.75
N LEU A 109 -1.22 14.51 -6.87
CA LEU A 109 -0.88 15.66 -6.05
C LEU A 109 0.55 16.12 -6.35
N GLY A 110 0.73 17.43 -6.36
CA GLY A 110 2.01 18.10 -6.36
C GLY A 110 2.28 18.83 -5.04
N HIS A 111 3.39 19.53 -4.95
CA HIS A 111 3.79 20.27 -3.75
C HIS A 111 2.74 21.27 -3.27
N ASN A 112 2.03 21.90 -4.20
CA ASN A 112 1.13 23.01 -3.89
C ASN A 112 -0.27 22.56 -3.45
N ASN A 113 -0.61 21.28 -3.61
CA ASN A 113 -1.96 20.80 -3.39
C ASN A 113 -2.09 19.56 -2.50
N ILE A 114 -1.02 19.17 -1.79
CA ILE A 114 -1.07 18.02 -0.86
C ILE A 114 -2.15 18.20 0.21
N ASN A 115 -2.42 19.43 0.63
CA ASN A 115 -3.45 19.73 1.63
C ASN A 115 -4.87 19.45 1.13
N THR A 116 -5.10 19.37 -0.19
CA THR A 116 -6.40 18.99 -0.74
C THR A 116 -6.74 17.53 -0.43
N LEU A 117 -5.74 16.71 -0.08
CA LEU A 117 -5.93 15.31 0.27
C LEU A 117 -6.92 15.12 1.43
N ASN A 118 -6.89 16.00 2.45
CA ASN A 118 -7.85 15.96 3.55
C ASN A 118 -9.31 16.14 3.06
N THR A 119 -9.52 17.04 2.09
CA THR A 119 -10.83 17.26 1.49
C THR A 119 -11.28 16.04 0.68
N ILE A 120 -10.37 15.45 -0.08
CA ILE A 120 -10.64 14.24 -0.87
C ILE A 120 -11.02 13.08 0.07
N ILE A 121 -10.25 12.85 1.12
CA ILE A 121 -10.53 11.80 2.11
C ILE A 121 -11.89 12.02 2.77
N LYS A 122 -12.19 13.26 3.17
CA LYS A 122 -13.49 13.60 3.76
C LYS A 122 -14.64 13.32 2.81
N ASN A 123 -14.48 13.62 1.53
CA ASN A 123 -15.54 13.46 0.53
C ASN A 123 -15.69 12.01 0.03
N LYS A 124 -14.59 11.28 -0.10
CA LYS A 124 -14.60 9.92 -0.65
C LYS A 124 -14.68 8.84 0.44
N GLN A 125 -14.27 9.15 1.66
CA GLN A 125 -14.24 8.24 2.82
C GLN A 125 -13.60 6.88 2.49
N PRO A 126 -12.36 6.86 1.99
CA PRO A 126 -11.70 5.60 1.66
C PRO A 126 -11.40 4.80 2.92
N GLU A 127 -11.42 3.48 2.79
CA GLU A 127 -11.00 2.55 3.84
C GLU A 127 -9.47 2.44 3.93
N TRP A 128 -8.79 2.68 2.80
CA TRP A 128 -7.35 2.57 2.68
C TRP A 128 -6.80 3.74 1.88
N ILE A 129 -5.57 4.16 2.20
CA ILE A 129 -4.85 5.20 1.45
C ILE A 129 -3.55 4.61 0.92
N GLY A 130 -3.41 4.54 -0.40
CA GLY A 130 -2.23 4.00 -1.07
C GLY A 130 -1.41 5.11 -1.71
N PHE A 131 -0.15 5.28 -1.31
CA PHE A 131 0.78 6.23 -1.91
C PHE A 131 1.74 5.55 -2.89
N ASN A 132 1.86 6.11 -4.10
CA ASN A 132 2.90 5.76 -5.06
C ASN A 132 3.99 6.85 -5.00
N LEU A 133 5.02 6.61 -4.18
CA LEU A 133 6.04 7.61 -3.89
C LEU A 133 7.15 7.65 -4.94
N TYR A 134 7.48 8.89 -5.34
CA TYR A 134 8.65 9.26 -6.11
C TYR A 134 9.50 10.25 -5.32
N THR A 135 10.79 10.30 -5.56
CA THR A 135 11.79 11.00 -4.75
C THR A 135 11.48 12.49 -4.53
N GLY A 136 10.78 13.16 -5.44
CA GLY A 136 10.54 14.61 -5.35
C GLY A 136 9.39 15.04 -4.42
N LEU A 137 8.56 14.11 -3.92
CA LEU A 137 7.39 14.43 -3.10
C LEU A 137 7.42 13.82 -1.69
N THR A 138 8.43 13.04 -1.40
CA THR A 138 8.50 12.22 -0.18
C THR A 138 8.30 13.02 1.09
N ASP A 139 8.99 14.15 1.25
CA ASP A 139 8.94 14.93 2.49
C ASP A 139 7.55 15.53 2.74
N PHE A 140 6.88 16.01 1.69
CA PHE A 140 5.52 16.56 1.82
C PHE A 140 4.52 15.47 2.19
N VAL A 141 4.65 14.29 1.59
CA VAL A 141 3.77 13.15 1.90
C VAL A 141 4.02 12.67 3.33
N PHE A 142 5.26 12.55 3.75
CA PHE A 142 5.57 12.12 5.12
C PHE A 142 5.17 13.14 6.18
N GLU A 143 5.30 14.44 5.93
CA GLU A 143 4.73 15.46 6.83
C GLU A 143 3.21 15.37 6.90
N TRP A 144 2.55 15.17 5.77
CA TRP A 144 1.10 14.96 5.77
C TRP A 144 0.72 13.69 6.57
N ILE A 145 1.42 12.56 6.36
CA ILE A 145 1.19 11.30 7.09
C ILE A 145 1.33 11.52 8.60
N LYS A 146 2.37 12.24 9.03
CA LYS A 146 2.61 12.56 10.43
C LYS A 146 1.42 13.29 11.05
N HIS A 147 0.97 14.37 10.41
CA HIS A 147 -0.20 15.13 10.88
C HIS A 147 -1.47 14.28 10.90
N TYR A 148 -1.73 13.55 9.83
CA TYR A 148 -2.86 12.64 9.73
C TYR A 148 -2.89 11.63 10.87
N LYS A 149 -1.78 10.96 11.17
CA LYS A 149 -1.70 9.97 12.23
C LYS A 149 -1.87 10.57 13.62
N ILE A 150 -1.25 11.70 13.90
CA ILE A 150 -1.41 12.40 15.19
C ILE A 150 -2.89 12.77 15.41
N GLU A 151 -3.53 13.36 14.40
CA GLU A 151 -4.94 13.71 14.46
C GLU A 151 -5.84 12.50 14.71
N ARG A 152 -5.64 11.42 13.94
CA ARG A 152 -6.46 10.21 14.04
C ARG A 152 -6.25 9.48 15.36
N ALA A 153 -5.01 9.33 15.81
CA ALA A 153 -4.73 8.72 17.12
C ALA A 153 -5.33 9.53 18.26
N SER A 154 -5.22 10.87 18.22
CA SER A 154 -5.81 11.74 19.24
C SER A 154 -7.34 11.60 19.28
N HIS A 155 -7.98 11.54 18.11
CA HIS A 155 -9.43 11.37 18.00
C HIS A 155 -9.88 10.00 18.55
N ILE A 156 -9.27 8.91 18.11
CA ILE A 156 -9.65 7.54 18.48
C ILE A 156 -9.41 7.29 19.97
N LEU A 157 -8.26 7.70 20.49
CA LEU A 157 -7.89 7.48 21.88
C LEU A 157 -8.51 8.50 22.84
N LYS A 158 -9.19 9.53 22.33
CA LYS A 158 -9.79 10.64 23.10
C LYS A 158 -8.75 11.29 24.02
N LYS A 159 -7.51 11.46 23.51
CA LYS A 159 -6.37 12.05 24.21
C LYS A 159 -5.61 12.98 23.28
N ASN A 160 -5.06 14.05 23.82
CA ASN A 160 -4.16 14.90 23.06
C ASN A 160 -2.80 14.20 22.90
N ILE A 161 -2.52 13.74 21.69
CA ILE A 161 -1.25 13.13 21.33
C ILE A 161 -0.50 14.14 20.44
N PHE A 162 0.72 14.47 20.83
CA PHE A 162 1.57 15.41 20.09
C PHE A 162 2.81 14.73 19.50
N ASP A 163 3.15 13.55 20.03
CA ASP A 163 4.28 12.77 19.59
C ASP A 163 3.88 11.79 18.49
N PHE A 164 4.59 11.87 17.36
CA PHE A 164 4.33 11.03 16.18
C PHE A 164 4.58 9.55 16.46
N ASP A 165 5.66 9.21 17.17
CA ASP A 165 6.01 7.82 17.42
C ASP A 165 4.95 7.11 18.27
N THR A 166 4.40 7.83 19.24
CA THR A 166 3.27 7.35 20.06
C THR A 166 2.02 7.13 19.20
N ALA A 167 1.70 8.09 18.32
CA ALA A 167 0.54 8.01 17.44
C ALA A 167 0.69 6.84 16.43
N ASP A 168 1.85 6.76 15.77
CA ASP A 168 2.14 5.74 14.76
C ASP A 168 2.07 4.33 15.35
N LYS A 169 2.72 4.13 16.51
CA LYS A 169 2.69 2.84 17.20
C LYS A 169 1.26 2.43 17.58
N ALA A 170 0.50 3.32 18.20
CA ALA A 170 -0.86 3.04 18.63
C ALA A 170 -1.75 2.64 17.45
N LEU A 171 -1.68 3.40 16.34
CA LEU A 171 -2.47 3.09 15.14
C LEU A 171 -2.04 1.78 14.48
N LYS A 172 -0.73 1.50 14.38
CA LYS A 172 -0.23 0.23 13.84
C LYS A 172 -0.67 -0.98 14.68
N ASP A 173 -0.70 -0.83 16.00
CA ASP A 173 -1.18 -1.89 16.89
C ASP A 173 -2.69 -2.13 16.69
N MET A 174 -3.50 -1.07 16.61
CA MET A 174 -4.93 -1.19 16.31
C MET A 174 -5.20 -1.80 14.93
N VAL A 175 -4.45 -1.38 13.88
CA VAL A 175 -4.56 -1.97 12.53
C VAL A 175 -4.19 -3.45 12.53
N ARG A 176 -3.21 -3.85 13.35
CA ARG A 176 -2.82 -5.26 13.52
C ARG A 176 -3.93 -6.08 14.13
N GLU A 177 -4.59 -5.57 15.16
CA GLU A 177 -5.72 -6.23 15.81
C GLU A 177 -6.95 -6.30 14.91
N ALA A 178 -7.30 -5.19 14.26
CA ALA A 178 -8.42 -5.10 13.34
C ALA A 178 -8.19 -5.85 12.02
N LYS A 179 -6.92 -6.13 11.67
CA LYS A 179 -6.47 -6.65 10.36
C LYS A 179 -6.90 -5.77 9.17
N GLY A 180 -7.01 -4.47 9.40
CA GLY A 180 -7.48 -3.53 8.40
C GLY A 180 -7.83 -2.15 8.96
N PRO A 181 -8.74 -1.43 8.29
CA PRO A 181 -9.24 -0.13 8.72
C PRO A 181 -9.86 -0.17 10.10
N ILE A 182 -9.84 0.97 10.80
CA ILE A 182 -10.47 1.12 12.11
C ILE A 182 -11.80 1.86 11.92
N TYR A 183 -12.87 1.30 12.47
CA TYR A 183 -14.22 1.82 12.33
C TYR A 183 -14.85 2.18 13.67
N GLU A 184 -15.80 3.12 13.62
CA GLU A 184 -16.83 3.34 14.66
C GLU A 184 -18.19 3.28 13.96
N GLY A 185 -18.92 2.19 14.16
CA GLY A 185 -20.09 1.87 13.33
C GLY A 185 -19.67 1.71 11.86
N ASP A 186 -20.33 2.45 10.96
CA ASP A 186 -20.02 2.44 9.52
C ASP A 186 -18.98 3.49 9.12
N GLN A 187 -18.50 4.31 10.05
CA GLN A 187 -17.56 5.37 9.78
C GLN A 187 -16.11 4.88 9.90
N VAL A 188 -15.30 5.14 8.88
CA VAL A 188 -13.85 4.92 8.93
C VAL A 188 -13.21 5.98 9.82
N LEU A 189 -12.72 5.57 10.98
CA LEU A 189 -11.95 6.44 11.88
C LEU A 189 -10.50 6.57 11.44
N TYR A 190 -9.91 5.46 10.97
CA TYR A 190 -8.56 5.44 10.46
C TYR A 190 -8.46 4.53 9.22
N ALA A 191 -8.03 5.12 8.12
CA ALA A 191 -7.66 4.42 6.89
C ALA A 191 -6.16 4.12 6.92
N PRO A 192 -5.74 2.85 7.01
CA PRO A 192 -4.33 2.50 7.04
C PRO A 192 -3.60 2.95 5.76
N ILE A 193 -2.31 3.25 5.92
CA ILE A 193 -1.47 3.81 4.88
C ILE A 193 -0.61 2.72 4.25
N ILE A 194 -0.80 2.52 2.94
CA ILE A 194 0.01 1.63 2.12
C ILE A 194 0.97 2.50 1.30
N ILE A 195 2.27 2.27 1.39
CA ILE A 195 3.27 3.02 0.64
C ILE A 195 3.97 2.09 -0.34
N GLY A 196 3.90 2.42 -1.63
CA GLY A 196 4.60 1.78 -2.72
C GLY A 196 5.36 2.79 -3.57
N GLY A 197 5.81 2.36 -4.75
CA GLY A 197 6.46 3.22 -5.74
C GLY A 197 7.97 3.11 -5.77
N HIS A 198 8.56 3.94 -6.65
CA HIS A 198 9.99 3.84 -6.96
C HIS A 198 10.90 4.15 -5.76
N PHE A 199 10.51 5.10 -4.91
CA PHE A 199 11.24 5.46 -3.69
C PHE A 199 11.45 4.24 -2.78
N ASN A 200 10.45 3.39 -2.63
CA ASN A 200 10.51 2.21 -1.77
C ASN A 200 11.42 1.09 -2.27
N ASN A 201 11.92 1.17 -3.50
CA ASN A 201 12.93 0.20 -3.95
C ASN A 201 14.26 0.39 -3.22
N TYR A 202 14.51 1.59 -2.68
CA TYR A 202 15.77 1.98 -2.05
C TYR A 202 15.62 2.38 -0.58
N SER A 203 14.48 2.98 -0.19
CA SER A 203 14.25 3.57 1.13
C SER A 203 12.96 3.05 1.78
N PHE A 204 12.75 1.74 1.72
CA PHE A 204 11.54 1.09 2.23
C PHE A 204 11.45 1.13 3.76
N ASP A 205 12.56 1.03 4.45
CA ASP A 205 12.69 1.17 5.89
C ASP A 205 12.30 2.57 6.35
N GLU A 206 12.81 3.61 5.67
CA GLU A 206 12.43 4.99 5.92
C GLU A 206 10.91 5.20 5.79
N SER A 207 10.30 4.66 4.72
CA SER A 207 8.86 4.75 4.52
C SER A 207 8.06 4.12 5.67
N PHE A 208 8.54 3.03 6.24
CA PHE A 208 7.89 2.39 7.37
C PHE A 208 8.04 3.20 8.67
N VAL A 209 9.24 3.70 8.95
CA VAL A 209 9.53 4.53 10.13
C VAL A 209 8.80 5.88 10.06
N ARG A 210 8.64 6.44 8.86
CA ARG A 210 7.94 7.72 8.64
C ARG A 210 6.42 7.57 8.48
N GLY A 211 5.85 6.41 8.84
CA GLY A 211 4.43 6.24 9.07
C GLY A 211 3.65 5.40 8.05
N GLY A 212 4.30 4.72 7.12
CA GLY A 212 3.63 3.67 6.36
C GLY A 212 3.18 2.55 7.29
N ASP A 213 1.92 2.13 7.22
CA ASP A 213 1.48 0.91 7.92
C ASP A 213 1.92 -0.32 7.14
N TYR A 214 1.82 -0.25 5.85
CA TYR A 214 2.28 -1.29 4.92
C TYR A 214 3.20 -0.64 3.90
N VAL A 215 4.41 -1.15 3.77
CA VAL A 215 5.39 -0.68 2.79
C VAL A 215 5.66 -1.77 1.78
N VAL A 216 5.50 -1.45 0.50
CA VAL A 216 5.56 -2.43 -0.58
C VAL A 216 6.70 -2.12 -1.53
N ARG A 217 7.56 -3.10 -1.75
CA ARG A 217 8.61 -3.10 -2.77
C ARG A 217 8.18 -3.95 -3.96
N GLY A 218 8.60 -3.57 -5.15
CA GLY A 218 8.26 -4.29 -6.38
C GLY A 218 6.90 -3.89 -6.95
N LYS A 219 6.17 -4.83 -7.52
CA LYS A 219 4.93 -4.55 -8.26
C LYS A 219 3.73 -4.20 -7.38
N GLY A 220 3.66 -4.77 -6.21
CA GLY A 220 2.61 -4.52 -5.24
C GLY A 220 1.26 -5.17 -5.53
N ILE A 221 1.10 -5.89 -6.62
CA ILE A 221 -0.21 -6.41 -7.07
C ILE A 221 -0.74 -7.49 -6.13
N ASN A 222 0.05 -8.52 -5.85
CA ASN A 222 -0.34 -9.59 -4.94
C ASN A 222 -0.36 -9.12 -3.49
N ILE A 223 0.62 -8.28 -3.13
CA ILE A 223 0.70 -7.72 -1.78
C ILE A 223 -0.53 -6.86 -1.47
N LEU A 224 -0.95 -5.98 -2.39
CA LEU A 224 -2.16 -5.19 -2.20
C LEU A 224 -3.38 -6.08 -1.95
N ARG A 225 -3.59 -7.10 -2.78
CA ARG A 225 -4.67 -8.07 -2.59
C ARG A 225 -4.64 -8.68 -1.17
N ASP A 226 -3.48 -9.13 -0.74
CA ASP A 226 -3.32 -9.85 0.52
C ASP A 226 -3.44 -8.91 1.74
N ILE A 227 -2.98 -7.65 1.63
CA ILE A 227 -3.23 -6.60 2.63
C ILE A 227 -4.74 -6.36 2.78
N LEU A 228 -5.43 -6.12 1.68
CA LEU A 228 -6.86 -5.82 1.69
C LEU A 228 -7.70 -6.98 2.25
N LEU A 229 -7.26 -8.22 2.06
CA LEU A 229 -7.89 -9.40 2.64
C LEU A 229 -7.60 -9.58 4.14
N GLY A 230 -6.77 -8.72 4.74
CA GLY A 230 -6.37 -8.84 6.15
C GLY A 230 -5.42 -10.01 6.43
N LEU A 231 -4.72 -10.50 5.39
CA LEU A 231 -3.76 -11.60 5.53
C LEU A 231 -2.40 -11.14 6.05
N PHE A 232 -2.14 -9.84 5.97
CA PHE A 232 -0.91 -9.23 6.45
C PHE A 232 -1.18 -8.28 7.63
N VAL A 233 -0.16 -8.10 8.45
CA VAL A 233 -0.12 -7.10 9.52
C VAL A 233 0.72 -5.90 9.08
N PRO A 234 0.67 -4.74 9.74
CA PRO A 234 1.57 -3.63 9.46
C PRO A 234 3.03 -4.07 9.35
N GLY A 235 3.68 -3.73 8.21
CA GLY A 235 5.01 -4.24 7.91
C GLY A 235 5.55 -3.87 6.53
N ILE A 236 6.73 -4.42 6.20
CA ILE A 236 7.41 -4.23 4.91
C ILE A 236 7.30 -5.52 4.11
N TYR A 237 6.91 -5.41 2.84
CA TYR A 237 6.60 -6.53 1.97
C TYR A 237 7.28 -6.38 0.61
N HIS A 238 7.68 -7.50 0.02
CA HIS A 238 8.27 -7.53 -1.32
C HIS A 238 7.45 -8.40 -2.25
N ASP A 239 6.98 -7.80 -3.35
CA ASP A 239 6.28 -8.50 -4.43
C ASP A 239 7.24 -8.76 -5.60
N PRO A 240 7.79 -9.97 -5.74
CA PRO A 240 8.71 -10.32 -6.81
C PRO A 240 8.00 -10.63 -8.13
N MET A 241 6.69 -10.44 -8.22
CA MET A 241 5.86 -10.85 -9.34
C MET A 241 6.39 -10.35 -10.69
N PRO A 242 6.54 -11.22 -11.70
CA PRO A 242 6.86 -10.81 -13.05
C PRO A 242 5.71 -10.03 -13.72
N TYR A 243 6.02 -9.22 -14.73
CA TYR A 243 5.04 -8.36 -15.43
C TYR A 243 3.90 -9.10 -16.12
N ALA A 244 4.02 -10.42 -16.32
CA ALA A 244 3.12 -11.19 -17.18
C ALA A 244 1.68 -11.34 -16.65
N ASN A 245 1.41 -11.00 -15.40
CA ASN A 245 0.10 -11.25 -14.79
C ASN A 245 -0.50 -9.99 -14.14
N ILE A 246 -0.48 -8.89 -14.87
CA ILE A 246 -1.07 -7.63 -14.44
C ILE A 246 -2.56 -7.64 -14.84
N PRO A 247 -3.50 -7.36 -13.91
CA PRO A 247 -4.90 -7.24 -14.25
C PRO A 247 -5.15 -6.06 -15.19
N ARG A 248 -6.28 -6.07 -15.89
CA ARG A 248 -6.67 -4.95 -16.77
C ARG A 248 -6.67 -3.65 -15.97
N MET A 249 -6.01 -2.63 -16.51
CA MET A 249 -5.88 -1.32 -15.87
C MET A 249 -7.23 -0.60 -15.76
N ASP A 250 -7.45 0.02 -14.62
CA ASP A 250 -8.62 0.86 -14.35
C ASP A 250 -8.45 2.27 -14.94
N ARG A 251 -8.56 2.39 -16.25
CA ARG A 251 -8.42 3.68 -16.92
C ARG A 251 -9.63 4.59 -16.74
N GLU A 252 -10.81 4.01 -16.74
CA GLU A 252 -12.06 4.79 -16.72
C GLU A 252 -12.18 5.63 -15.45
N VAL A 253 -12.06 5.00 -14.29
CA VAL A 253 -12.16 5.72 -12.99
C VAL A 253 -10.96 6.63 -12.80
N PHE A 254 -9.76 6.20 -13.20
CA PHE A 254 -8.56 7.02 -13.11
C PHE A 254 -8.73 8.36 -13.83
N TYR A 255 -9.15 8.36 -15.08
CA TYR A 255 -9.34 9.59 -15.83
C TYR A 255 -10.50 10.43 -15.29
N LYS A 256 -11.58 9.81 -14.84
CA LYS A 256 -12.69 10.53 -14.20
C LYS A 256 -12.22 11.31 -12.97
N ASP A 257 -11.50 10.65 -12.07
CA ASP A 257 -11.00 11.29 -10.86
C ASP A 257 -9.94 12.38 -11.17
N MET A 258 -9.11 12.15 -12.19
CA MET A 258 -8.17 13.18 -12.68
C MET A 258 -8.87 14.45 -13.11
N TYR A 259 -10.01 14.35 -13.81
CA TYR A 259 -10.81 15.52 -14.20
C TYR A 259 -11.47 16.19 -13.00
N GLU A 260 -11.85 15.45 -11.98
CA GLU A 260 -12.49 15.99 -10.78
C GLU A 260 -11.50 16.79 -9.92
N PHE A 261 -10.25 16.30 -9.78
CA PHE A 261 -9.26 16.84 -8.83
C PHE A 261 -8.08 17.56 -9.47
N SER A 262 -7.93 17.53 -10.80
CA SER A 262 -6.90 18.31 -11.47
C SER A 262 -7.35 19.76 -11.64
N ASP A 263 -6.38 20.66 -11.67
CA ASP A 263 -6.63 22.03 -12.09
C ASP A 263 -7.07 22.00 -13.57
N LYS A 264 -8.35 22.29 -13.84
CA LYS A 264 -8.97 22.24 -15.17
C LYS A 264 -8.30 23.14 -16.20
N THR A 265 -7.36 23.99 -15.77
CA THR A 265 -6.58 24.88 -16.64
C THR A 265 -5.44 24.17 -17.38
N LYS A 266 -5.02 22.98 -16.93
CA LYS A 266 -4.03 22.18 -17.64
C LYS A 266 -4.76 21.21 -18.59
N GLY A 267 -4.91 21.64 -19.84
CA GLY A 267 -5.52 20.80 -20.87
C GLY A 267 -4.70 19.53 -21.12
N TYR A 268 -5.12 18.43 -20.51
CA TYR A 268 -4.57 17.12 -20.85
C TYR A 268 -5.13 16.70 -22.22
N VAL A 269 -4.26 16.60 -23.20
CA VAL A 269 -4.62 16.01 -24.50
C VAL A 269 -4.53 14.51 -24.37
N PHE A 270 -5.67 13.84 -24.28
CA PHE A 270 -5.72 12.38 -24.34
C PHE A 270 -5.67 11.94 -25.81
N SER A 271 -4.64 11.20 -26.19
CA SER A 271 -4.68 10.41 -27.41
C SER A 271 -5.70 9.27 -27.23
N LYS A 272 -6.70 9.26 -28.08
CA LYS A 272 -7.70 8.17 -28.16
C LYS A 272 -7.07 6.86 -28.57
#